data_438263869f62f4bef122d975fa57bab8
#
_entry.id   438263869f62f4bef122d975fa57bab8
#
_cell.length_a   1.000
_cell.length_b   1.000
_cell.length_c   1.000
_cell.angle_alpha   90.00
_cell.angle_beta   90.00
_cell.angle_gamma   90.00
#
_symmetry.space_group_name_H-M   'P 1'
#
loop_
_entity.id
_entity.type
_entity.pdbx_description
1 polymer ?
#
loop_
_entity_poly.entity_id
_entity_poly.type
_entity_poly.pdbx_seq_one_letter_code
_entity_poly.pdbx_strand_id
1 'polypeptide(L)'
;NISNFCGKAALQSYTDTGAELRLIDPDTFELSDPIETPANAWTFLASYDEAYDYYFLLNGDVYGYKQKEQVSEQVVSWMDCDINSDNIWGTYALEDGRILGILNESGNDMMLDGAISGVARAEAATNAASGYSLVFLTKTDAANVKPKTVLTMACMNVPWELKSRIVEFNKSSEDYRIIIKDYSQYATNDDYYAGLTKLNTEIISGQIPDIFYTANMPITQYAGQGILEDLRPYIDKDSELSGDALMTHVLDAASMDGHLYQAFSAFSIQTAIGLTKIVGDYDEWTLANIKDAMTKLQPEATVFDVYYTRDSMLQNCLSRSYSSFVNRVTGECNFDGQDFRDLLEFINSFPVDYDYSNYDYNKNPGGAESMKRGLQLLMDAGVYSLD
;
A
#
# COMPACT_ATOMS: atom_id res chain seq x y z
N ASN A 1 9.08 -30.55 -7.24
CA ASN A 1 8.22 -30.44 -8.41
C ASN A 1 8.99 -30.75 -9.70
N ILE A 2 8.27 -31.26 -10.72
CA ILE A 2 8.82 -31.33 -12.08
C ILE A 2 8.43 -30.02 -12.78
N SER A 3 9.40 -29.35 -13.37
CA SER A 3 9.22 -28.07 -14.05
C SER A 3 9.89 -28.12 -15.45
N ASN A 4 9.59 -27.10 -16.26
CA ASN A 4 10.29 -26.88 -17.51
C ASN A 4 11.43 -25.89 -17.25
N PHE A 5 12.65 -26.28 -17.55
CA PHE A 5 13.81 -25.41 -17.56
C PHE A 5 14.39 -25.30 -18.96
N CYS A 6 14.17 -24.21 -19.62
CA CYS A 6 14.67 -23.93 -20.97
C CYS A 6 14.33 -25.04 -21.98
N GLY A 7 13.09 -25.55 -21.96
CA GLY A 7 12.64 -26.63 -22.87
C GLY A 7 12.99 -28.04 -22.40
N LYS A 8 13.67 -28.21 -21.28
CA LYS A 8 14.05 -29.53 -20.73
C LYS A 8 13.26 -29.81 -19.44
N ALA A 9 12.98 -31.07 -19.19
CA ALA A 9 12.41 -31.48 -17.90
C ALA A 9 13.45 -31.31 -16.78
N ALA A 10 13.05 -30.70 -15.68
CA ALA A 10 13.89 -30.46 -14.51
C ALA A 10 13.16 -30.84 -13.23
N LEU A 11 13.89 -31.38 -12.27
CA LEU A 11 13.45 -31.47 -10.89
C LEU A 11 13.77 -30.16 -10.18
N GLN A 12 12.74 -29.48 -9.73
CA GLN A 12 12.87 -28.23 -8.96
C GLN A 12 12.55 -28.51 -7.49
N SER A 13 13.48 -28.22 -6.61
CA SER A 13 13.33 -28.16 -5.17
C SER A 13 13.48 -26.73 -4.67
N TYR A 14 12.74 -26.39 -3.62
CA TYR A 14 12.75 -25.05 -3.07
C TYR A 14 13.67 -25.02 -1.84
N THR A 15 14.47 -23.96 -1.76
CA THR A 15 15.34 -23.65 -0.64
C THR A 15 14.91 -22.32 -0.02
N ASP A 16 15.46 -21.93 1.11
CA ASP A 16 15.16 -20.65 1.77
C ASP A 16 15.59 -19.43 0.93
N THR A 17 16.46 -19.62 -0.06
CA THR A 17 17.05 -18.54 -0.87
C THR A 17 16.68 -18.58 -2.35
N GLY A 18 15.93 -19.59 -2.78
CA GLY A 18 15.57 -19.74 -4.20
C GLY A 18 15.20 -21.17 -4.57
N ALA A 19 15.43 -21.53 -5.84
CA ALA A 19 15.20 -22.87 -6.36
C ALA A 19 16.51 -23.60 -6.67
N GLU A 20 16.63 -24.85 -6.26
CA GLU A 20 17.64 -25.77 -6.79
C GLU A 20 17.04 -26.54 -7.95
N LEU A 21 17.72 -26.53 -9.10
CA LEU A 21 17.31 -27.21 -10.32
C LEU A 21 18.28 -28.32 -10.68
N ARG A 22 17.74 -29.46 -11.12
CA ARG A 22 18.50 -30.56 -11.73
C ARG A 22 17.77 -31.03 -12.98
N LEU A 23 18.46 -31.11 -14.10
CA LEU A 23 17.85 -31.65 -15.32
C LEU A 23 17.56 -33.16 -15.15
N ILE A 24 16.49 -33.60 -15.78
CA ILE A 24 16.12 -35.01 -15.83
C ILE A 24 16.51 -35.52 -17.23
N ASP A 25 17.37 -36.51 -17.30
CA ASP A 25 17.64 -37.19 -18.56
C ASP A 25 16.38 -37.97 -18.99
N PRO A 26 15.84 -37.75 -20.19
CA PRO A 26 14.56 -38.33 -20.59
C PRO A 26 14.64 -39.85 -20.84
N ASP A 27 15.83 -40.41 -21.10
CA ASP A 27 16.02 -41.81 -21.44
C ASP A 27 16.39 -42.63 -20.18
N THR A 28 17.25 -42.10 -19.32
CA THR A 28 17.75 -42.79 -18.12
C THR A 28 17.06 -42.37 -16.82
N PHE A 29 16.36 -41.25 -16.80
CA PHE A 29 15.77 -40.60 -15.63
C PHE A 29 16.79 -40.20 -14.56
N GLU A 30 18.07 -40.16 -14.90
CA GLU A 30 19.13 -39.67 -14.03
C GLU A 30 19.05 -38.15 -13.88
N LEU A 31 19.47 -37.63 -12.71
CA LEU A 31 19.51 -36.22 -12.41
C LEU A 31 20.92 -35.68 -12.68
N SER A 32 20.97 -34.49 -13.30
CA SER A 32 22.22 -33.74 -13.43
C SER A 32 22.73 -33.24 -12.08
N ASP A 33 23.95 -32.71 -12.08
CA ASP A 33 24.41 -31.84 -11.00
C ASP A 33 23.46 -30.64 -10.83
N PRO A 34 23.39 -30.03 -9.64
CA PRO A 34 22.60 -28.83 -9.41
C PRO A 34 23.00 -27.69 -10.34
N ILE A 35 22.01 -27.00 -10.90
CA ILE A 35 22.19 -25.77 -11.63
C ILE A 35 22.09 -24.62 -10.65
N GLU A 36 23.13 -23.78 -10.58
CA GLU A 36 23.06 -22.54 -9.81
C GLU A 36 22.04 -21.58 -10.39
N THR A 37 21.17 -21.07 -9.55
CA THR A 37 20.13 -20.11 -9.92
C THR A 37 20.25 -18.83 -9.10
N PRO A 38 19.81 -17.68 -9.64
CA PRO A 38 19.75 -16.44 -8.86
C PRO A 38 18.84 -16.60 -7.64
N ALA A 39 19.17 -15.90 -6.55
CA ALA A 39 18.31 -15.82 -5.38
C ALA A 39 16.92 -15.27 -5.77
N ASN A 40 15.88 -15.81 -5.15
CA ASN A 40 14.48 -15.45 -5.41
C ASN A 40 13.97 -15.69 -6.85
N ALA A 41 14.69 -16.48 -7.67
CA ALA A 41 14.23 -16.92 -8.97
C ALA A 41 13.40 -18.21 -8.83
N TRP A 42 12.15 -18.18 -9.31
CA TRP A 42 11.21 -19.30 -9.19
C TRP A 42 10.71 -19.83 -10.52
N THR A 43 10.72 -18.99 -11.57
CA THR A 43 10.26 -19.32 -12.91
C THR A 43 11.37 -19.02 -13.92
N PHE A 44 11.65 -19.99 -14.78
CA PHE A 44 12.76 -19.94 -15.71
C PHE A 44 12.25 -20.09 -17.15
N LEU A 45 12.83 -19.33 -18.05
CA LEU A 45 12.49 -19.32 -19.47
C LEU A 45 13.74 -19.56 -20.30
N ALA A 46 13.58 -20.18 -21.49
CA ALA A 46 14.68 -20.28 -22.44
C ALA A 46 15.12 -18.88 -22.88
N SER A 47 16.44 -18.63 -22.95
CA SER A 47 16.98 -17.48 -23.65
C SER A 47 17.21 -17.82 -25.11
N TYR A 48 16.80 -16.93 -25.99
CA TYR A 48 17.13 -16.95 -27.41
C TYR A 48 18.07 -15.78 -27.79
N ASP A 49 18.57 -15.05 -26.77
CA ASP A 49 19.62 -14.03 -26.88
C ASP A 49 20.95 -14.65 -26.42
N GLU A 50 21.96 -14.66 -27.29
CA GLU A 50 23.28 -15.22 -26.97
C GLU A 50 24.01 -14.53 -25.83
N ALA A 51 23.50 -13.35 -25.37
CA ALA A 51 24.03 -12.63 -24.24
C ALA A 51 23.72 -13.31 -22.89
N TYR A 52 22.72 -14.22 -22.84
CA TYR A 52 22.26 -14.82 -21.60
C TYR A 52 22.11 -16.34 -21.73
N ASP A 53 22.48 -17.07 -20.68
CA ASP A 53 22.31 -18.53 -20.63
C ASP A 53 20.83 -18.93 -20.53
N TYR A 54 20.04 -18.15 -19.77
CA TYR A 54 18.60 -18.28 -19.65
C TYR A 54 17.96 -17.01 -19.11
N TYR A 55 16.63 -16.94 -19.19
CA TYR A 55 15.85 -15.91 -18.52
C TYR A 55 15.19 -16.47 -17.26
N PHE A 56 14.91 -15.59 -16.30
CA PHE A 56 14.07 -15.90 -15.14
C PHE A 56 13.14 -14.72 -14.83
N LEU A 57 12.08 -15.01 -14.06
CA LEU A 57 11.14 -13.99 -13.61
C LEU A 57 11.45 -13.61 -12.15
N LEU A 58 11.51 -12.31 -11.91
CA LEU A 58 11.62 -11.72 -10.60
C LEU A 58 10.62 -10.57 -10.49
N ASN A 59 9.67 -10.68 -9.54
CA ASN A 59 8.57 -9.74 -9.38
C ASN A 59 7.74 -9.51 -10.66
N GLY A 60 7.66 -10.52 -11.52
CA GLY A 60 6.96 -10.49 -12.79
C GLY A 60 7.80 -10.02 -13.97
N ASP A 61 8.86 -9.26 -13.75
CA ASP A 61 9.77 -8.79 -14.79
C ASP A 61 10.74 -9.88 -15.28
N VAL A 62 11.28 -9.71 -16.50
CA VAL A 62 12.18 -10.69 -17.12
C VAL A 62 13.63 -10.25 -16.93
N TYR A 63 14.42 -11.14 -16.37
CA TYR A 63 15.86 -10.97 -16.18
C TYR A 63 16.63 -11.99 -16.99
N GLY A 64 17.72 -11.57 -17.62
CA GLY A 64 18.71 -12.44 -18.24
C GLY A 64 19.80 -12.81 -17.24
N TYR A 65 20.19 -14.08 -17.19
CA TYR A 65 21.25 -14.57 -16.32
C TYR A 65 22.45 -15.04 -17.10
N LYS A 66 23.62 -14.58 -16.66
CA LYS A 66 24.94 -15.02 -17.15
C LYS A 66 25.55 -15.92 -16.09
N GLN A 67 25.40 -17.22 -16.28
CA GLN A 67 25.75 -18.22 -15.26
C GLN A 67 27.24 -18.20 -14.89
N LYS A 68 28.10 -18.00 -15.88
CA LYS A 68 29.55 -18.01 -15.67
C LYS A 68 30.03 -16.79 -14.84
N GLU A 69 29.42 -15.62 -15.08
CA GLU A 69 29.71 -14.38 -14.38
C GLU A 69 28.88 -14.24 -13.09
N GLN A 70 27.83 -15.04 -12.92
CA GLN A 70 26.84 -14.94 -11.84
C GLN A 70 26.17 -13.55 -11.78
N VAL A 71 25.84 -13.01 -12.96
CA VAL A 71 25.24 -11.68 -13.11
C VAL A 71 23.85 -11.78 -13.70
N SER A 72 22.93 -11.02 -13.09
CA SER A 72 21.56 -10.84 -13.59
C SER A 72 21.38 -9.43 -14.14
N GLU A 73 20.76 -9.31 -15.31
CA GLU A 73 20.42 -8.02 -15.92
C GLU A 73 18.94 -8.01 -16.26
N GLN A 74 18.24 -6.92 -15.93
CA GLN A 74 16.84 -6.76 -16.31
C GLN A 74 16.73 -6.59 -17.83
N VAL A 75 15.96 -7.46 -18.46
CA VAL A 75 15.75 -7.47 -19.92
C VAL A 75 14.43 -6.79 -20.27
N VAL A 76 13.38 -7.06 -19.48
CA VAL A 76 12.05 -6.46 -19.67
C VAL A 76 11.49 -6.08 -18.29
N SER A 77 11.07 -4.83 -18.17
CA SER A 77 10.10 -4.39 -17.18
C SER A 77 8.77 -4.15 -17.89
N TRP A 78 7.72 -4.82 -17.42
CA TRP A 78 6.38 -4.62 -17.99
C TRP A 78 5.89 -3.20 -17.79
N MET A 79 6.15 -2.62 -16.61
CA MET A 79 5.80 -1.23 -16.32
C MET A 79 6.51 -0.24 -17.25
N ASP A 80 7.77 -0.52 -17.61
CA ASP A 80 8.52 0.29 -18.58
C ASP A 80 8.03 0.12 -20.02
N CYS A 81 7.29 -0.95 -20.28
CA CYS A 81 6.60 -1.17 -21.55
C CYS A 81 5.14 -0.66 -21.53
N ASP A 82 4.76 0.15 -20.54
CA ASP A 82 3.41 0.68 -20.34
C ASP A 82 2.35 -0.43 -20.18
N ILE A 83 2.70 -1.50 -19.48
CA ILE A 83 1.83 -2.64 -19.16
C ILE A 83 1.89 -2.83 -17.64
N ASN A 84 0.72 -2.88 -17.00
CA ASN A 84 0.67 -3.20 -15.59
C ASN A 84 1.11 -4.64 -15.34
N SER A 85 2.25 -4.82 -14.66
CA SER A 85 2.85 -6.12 -14.37
C SER A 85 1.91 -7.07 -13.60
N ASP A 86 1.02 -6.52 -12.77
CA ASP A 86 0.08 -7.30 -11.96
C ASP A 86 -1.02 -7.98 -12.81
N ASN A 87 -1.19 -7.54 -14.06
CA ASN A 87 -2.13 -8.14 -15.01
C ASN A 87 -1.49 -9.24 -15.86
N ILE A 88 -0.20 -9.50 -15.74
CA ILE A 88 0.51 -10.53 -16.51
C ILE A 88 0.35 -11.89 -15.80
N TRP A 89 -0.36 -12.80 -16.46
CA TRP A 89 -0.60 -14.17 -15.98
C TRP A 89 0.46 -15.17 -16.41
N GLY A 90 1.15 -14.89 -17.50
CA GLY A 90 2.21 -15.76 -18.02
C GLY A 90 3.14 -14.99 -18.92
N THR A 91 4.42 -15.33 -18.86
CA THR A 91 5.49 -14.74 -19.66
C THR A 91 6.25 -15.85 -20.36
N TYR A 92 6.55 -15.67 -21.64
CA TYR A 92 7.24 -16.65 -22.46
C TYR A 92 8.26 -15.93 -23.35
N ALA A 93 9.43 -16.52 -23.48
CA ALA A 93 10.40 -16.12 -24.51
C ALA A 93 10.14 -16.91 -25.79
N LEU A 94 10.20 -16.25 -26.94
CA LEU A 94 9.98 -16.84 -28.26
C LEU A 94 11.30 -16.97 -29.02
N GLU A 95 11.38 -17.95 -29.91
CA GLU A 95 12.58 -18.24 -30.73
C GLU A 95 13.03 -17.06 -31.60
N ASP A 96 12.11 -16.17 -31.95
CA ASP A 96 12.39 -14.96 -32.72
C ASP A 96 12.89 -13.78 -31.86
N GLY A 97 13.16 -13.99 -30.57
CA GLY A 97 13.68 -13.02 -29.63
C GLY A 97 12.63 -12.10 -29.00
N ARG A 98 11.34 -12.30 -29.33
CA ARG A 98 10.25 -11.56 -28.67
C ARG A 98 9.90 -12.17 -27.30
N ILE A 99 9.35 -11.34 -26.44
CA ILE A 99 8.72 -11.79 -25.18
C ILE A 99 7.21 -11.72 -25.36
N LEU A 100 6.53 -12.84 -25.08
CA LEU A 100 5.08 -12.95 -25.07
C LEU A 100 4.57 -12.85 -23.64
N GLY A 101 3.63 -11.93 -23.40
CA GLY A 101 2.83 -11.85 -22.18
C GLY A 101 1.39 -12.31 -22.41
N ILE A 102 0.83 -13.03 -21.46
CA ILE A 102 -0.62 -13.28 -21.39
C ILE A 102 -1.18 -12.25 -20.40
N LEU A 103 -1.96 -11.32 -20.92
CA LEU A 103 -2.56 -10.24 -20.15
C LEU A 103 -3.99 -10.62 -19.75
N ASN A 104 -4.33 -10.51 -18.49
CA ASN A 104 -5.69 -10.61 -17.99
C ASN A 104 -6.35 -9.22 -17.98
N GLU A 105 -7.33 -9.01 -18.85
CA GLU A 105 -8.04 -7.74 -18.97
C GLU A 105 -9.18 -7.58 -17.94
N SER A 106 -9.60 -8.67 -17.31
CA SER A 106 -10.73 -8.66 -16.35
C SER A 106 -10.38 -8.04 -15.00
N GLY A 107 -9.10 -7.83 -14.70
CA GLY A 107 -8.64 -7.32 -13.40
C GLY A 107 -8.97 -5.84 -13.17
N ASN A 108 -9.12 -5.07 -14.25
CA ASN A 108 -9.12 -3.61 -14.15
C ASN A 108 -10.48 -2.99 -13.79
N ASP A 109 -11.58 -3.52 -14.31
CA ASP A 109 -12.89 -2.85 -14.13
C ASP A 109 -13.63 -3.26 -12.85
N MET A 110 -13.36 -4.45 -12.29
CA MET A 110 -14.12 -4.92 -11.13
C MET A 110 -13.69 -4.33 -9.78
N MET A 111 -12.47 -3.80 -9.67
CA MET A 111 -11.97 -3.24 -8.40
C MET A 111 -12.09 -1.71 -8.31
N LEU A 112 -12.08 -0.99 -9.43
CA LEU A 112 -12.20 0.47 -9.45
C LEU A 112 -13.61 0.96 -9.06
N ASP A 113 -14.67 0.22 -9.44
CA ASP A 113 -16.06 0.56 -9.08
C ASP A 113 -16.42 0.20 -7.63
N GLY A 114 -15.70 -0.71 -7.02
CA GLY A 114 -15.98 -1.18 -5.65
C GLY A 114 -15.61 -0.23 -4.53
N ALA A 115 -14.74 0.76 -4.81
CA ALA A 115 -14.29 1.73 -3.81
C ALA A 115 -15.09 3.05 -3.83
N ILE A 116 -15.85 3.32 -4.89
CA ILE A 116 -16.49 4.63 -5.10
C ILE A 116 -18.03 4.59 -5.07
N SER A 117 -18.69 3.44 -5.31
CA SER A 117 -20.15 3.36 -5.15
C SER A 117 -20.68 1.95 -4.86
N GLY A 118 -21.37 1.79 -3.76
CA GLY A 118 -22.05 0.55 -3.38
C GLY A 118 -23.28 0.21 -4.23
N VAL A 119 -23.67 1.03 -5.22
CA VAL A 119 -24.93 0.89 -5.98
C VAL A 119 -24.71 0.52 -7.45
N ALA A 120 -23.60 0.85 -8.07
CA ALA A 120 -23.33 0.54 -9.49
C ALA A 120 -22.91 -0.92 -9.75
N ARG A 121 -22.73 -1.74 -8.72
CA ARG A 121 -22.16 -3.08 -8.80
C ARG A 121 -23.04 -4.14 -9.49
N ALA A 122 -24.32 -3.92 -9.62
CA ALA A 122 -25.26 -4.93 -10.14
C ALA A 122 -25.40 -4.91 -11.68
N GLU A 123 -25.16 -3.78 -12.34
CA GLU A 123 -25.36 -3.66 -13.79
C GLU A 123 -24.03 -3.77 -14.58
N ALA A 124 -22.90 -3.34 -14.03
CA ALA A 124 -21.58 -3.45 -14.69
C ALA A 124 -21.05 -4.89 -14.72
N ALA A 125 -21.36 -5.71 -13.72
CA ALA A 125 -20.89 -7.10 -13.64
C ALA A 125 -21.48 -8.05 -14.70
N THR A 126 -22.50 -7.64 -15.44
CA THR A 126 -23.15 -8.47 -16.44
C THR A 126 -22.57 -8.35 -17.85
N ASN A 127 -21.65 -7.40 -18.11
CA ASN A 127 -21.08 -7.15 -19.44
C ASN A 127 -19.54 -7.13 -19.52
N ALA A 128 -18.82 -7.33 -18.45
CA ALA A 128 -17.37 -7.49 -18.50
C ALA A 128 -17.05 -8.90 -19.04
N ALA A 129 -16.77 -9.00 -20.34
CA ALA A 129 -16.19 -10.19 -20.91
C ALA A 129 -14.81 -10.38 -20.24
N SER A 130 -14.67 -11.40 -19.37
CA SER A 130 -13.39 -11.85 -18.88
C SER A 130 -12.54 -12.27 -20.08
N GLY A 131 -11.62 -11.40 -20.48
CA GLY A 131 -10.77 -11.59 -21.65
C GLY A 131 -9.32 -11.76 -21.29
N TYR A 132 -8.63 -12.62 -22.03
CA TYR A 132 -7.18 -12.66 -22.07
C TYR A 132 -6.73 -12.12 -23.41
N SER A 133 -5.70 -11.28 -23.41
CA SER A 133 -5.02 -10.85 -24.63
C SER A 133 -3.56 -11.30 -24.64
N LEU A 134 -2.99 -11.37 -25.83
CA LEU A 134 -1.59 -11.71 -26.03
C LEU A 134 -0.83 -10.43 -26.37
N VAL A 135 0.20 -10.14 -25.60
CA VAL A 135 1.09 -9.01 -25.81
C VAL A 135 2.44 -9.52 -26.26
N PHE A 136 2.95 -8.98 -27.36
CA PHE A 136 4.27 -9.30 -27.90
C PHE A 136 5.19 -8.09 -27.75
N LEU A 137 6.24 -8.23 -26.96
CA LEU A 137 7.29 -7.22 -26.85
C LEU A 137 8.40 -7.52 -27.85
N THR A 138 8.78 -6.50 -28.60
CA THR A 138 9.85 -6.58 -29.59
C THR A 138 10.94 -5.57 -29.24
N LYS A 139 12.20 -5.99 -29.24
CA LYS A 139 13.33 -5.11 -29.02
C LYS A 139 13.38 -4.05 -30.13
N THR A 140 13.39 -2.79 -29.77
CA THR A 140 13.42 -1.65 -30.68
C THR A 140 14.66 -0.81 -30.42
N ASP A 141 15.25 -0.26 -31.47
CA ASP A 141 16.36 0.69 -31.34
C ASP A 141 15.88 1.96 -30.62
N ALA A 142 16.63 2.39 -29.60
CA ALA A 142 16.31 3.58 -28.83
C ALA A 142 16.17 4.86 -29.69
N ALA A 143 16.86 4.92 -30.85
CA ALA A 143 16.75 6.01 -31.80
C ALA A 143 15.33 6.12 -32.42
N ASN A 144 14.55 5.06 -32.41
CA ASN A 144 13.19 5.02 -32.95
C ASN A 144 12.11 5.33 -31.90
N VAL A 145 12.48 5.58 -30.65
CA VAL A 145 11.56 5.88 -29.56
C VAL A 145 11.54 7.40 -29.33
N LYS A 146 10.36 8.02 -29.37
CA LYS A 146 10.23 9.45 -29.01
C LYS A 146 10.66 9.63 -27.55
N PRO A 147 11.68 10.47 -27.27
CA PRO A 147 12.09 10.69 -25.89
C PRO A 147 11.00 11.45 -25.12
N LYS A 148 10.73 10.99 -23.90
CA LYS A 148 9.88 11.67 -22.91
C LYS A 148 10.72 12.07 -21.71
N THR A 149 10.35 13.17 -21.06
CA THR A 149 10.93 13.54 -19.76
C THR A 149 10.50 12.50 -18.72
N VAL A 150 11.46 11.86 -18.09
CA VAL A 150 11.22 10.85 -17.07
C VAL A 150 11.01 11.54 -15.73
N LEU A 151 9.89 11.22 -15.07
CA LEU A 151 9.58 11.57 -13.70
C LEU A 151 9.72 10.30 -12.84
N THR A 152 10.52 10.36 -11.81
CA THR A 152 10.74 9.25 -10.88
C THR A 152 9.72 9.30 -9.75
N MET A 153 8.99 8.21 -9.51
CA MET A 153 8.08 8.08 -8.37
C MET A 153 8.66 7.11 -7.35
N ALA A 154 8.98 7.61 -6.15
CA ALA A 154 9.37 6.76 -5.03
C ALA A 154 8.15 6.20 -4.30
N CYS A 155 8.21 4.92 -3.93
CA CYS A 155 7.18 4.25 -3.13
C CYS A 155 7.79 3.20 -2.19
N MET A 156 7.02 2.82 -1.16
CA MET A 156 7.24 1.66 -0.29
C MET A 156 6.19 0.60 -0.60
N ASN A 157 6.14 0.08 -1.80
CA ASN A 157 5.06 -0.67 -2.41
C ASN A 157 3.99 0.23 -3.04
N VAL A 158 3.63 -0.06 -4.26
CA VAL A 158 2.61 0.71 -4.99
C VAL A 158 1.39 -0.18 -5.24
N PRO A 159 0.16 0.30 -4.91
CA PRO A 159 -1.03 -0.48 -5.14
C PRO A 159 -1.33 -0.63 -6.63
N TRP A 160 -2.00 -1.71 -6.97
CA TRP A 160 -2.36 -2.09 -8.34
C TRP A 160 -3.11 -0.96 -9.09
N GLU A 161 -4.03 -0.28 -8.42
CA GLU A 161 -4.83 0.80 -9.01
C GLU A 161 -3.93 1.96 -9.46
N LEU A 162 -2.94 2.32 -8.66
CA LEU A 162 -2.01 3.39 -9.01
C LEU A 162 -1.09 2.98 -10.17
N LYS A 163 -0.63 1.71 -10.21
CA LYS A 163 0.11 1.19 -11.37
C LYS A 163 -0.69 1.35 -12.66
N SER A 164 -1.98 1.02 -12.64
CA SER A 164 -2.86 1.17 -13.80
C SER A 164 -3.00 2.63 -14.24
N ARG A 165 -3.14 3.56 -13.31
CA ARG A 165 -3.19 5.00 -13.62
C ARG A 165 -1.86 5.53 -14.17
N ILE A 166 -0.73 5.05 -13.67
CA ILE A 166 0.59 5.40 -14.20
C ILE A 166 0.73 4.90 -15.65
N VAL A 167 0.29 3.68 -15.92
CA VAL A 167 0.29 3.13 -17.29
C VAL A 167 -0.59 3.97 -18.22
N GLU A 168 -1.80 4.36 -17.81
CA GLU A 168 -2.67 5.26 -18.58
C GLU A 168 -2.00 6.62 -18.85
N PHE A 169 -1.42 7.23 -17.82
CA PHE A 169 -0.67 8.48 -17.95
C PHE A 169 0.48 8.35 -18.94
N ASN A 170 1.29 7.30 -18.79
CA ASN A 170 2.45 7.07 -19.66
C ASN A 170 2.06 6.87 -21.13
N LYS A 171 0.90 6.25 -21.39
CA LYS A 171 0.35 6.08 -22.74
C LYS A 171 -0.20 7.39 -23.30
N SER A 172 -0.90 8.17 -22.50
CA SER A 172 -1.59 9.39 -22.96
C SER A 172 -0.69 10.62 -23.03
N SER A 173 0.28 10.75 -22.12
CA SER A 173 1.21 11.88 -22.11
C SER A 173 2.21 11.78 -23.25
N GLU A 174 2.37 12.87 -24.01
CA GLU A 174 3.35 12.95 -25.09
C GLU A 174 4.76 13.32 -24.60
N ASP A 175 4.86 14.07 -23.52
CA ASP A 175 6.08 14.74 -23.08
C ASP A 175 6.70 14.13 -21.81
N TYR A 176 5.89 13.46 -20.98
CA TYR A 176 6.31 12.91 -19.70
C TYR A 176 6.07 11.42 -19.59
N ARG A 177 6.86 10.79 -18.73
CA ARG A 177 6.72 9.38 -18.36
C ARG A 177 7.07 9.22 -16.88
N ILE A 178 6.22 8.52 -16.11
CA ILE A 178 6.49 8.16 -14.73
C ILE A 178 7.12 6.77 -14.69
N ILE A 179 8.27 6.67 -14.01
CA ILE A 179 8.94 5.41 -13.68
C ILE A 179 8.84 5.19 -12.17
N ILE A 180 8.36 4.00 -11.78
CA ILE A 180 8.22 3.60 -10.38
C ILE A 180 9.57 3.12 -9.85
N LYS A 181 10.00 3.68 -8.72
CA LYS A 181 11.14 3.22 -7.94
C LYS A 181 10.65 2.68 -6.61
N ASP A 182 10.43 1.37 -6.56
CA ASP A 182 9.92 0.69 -5.38
C ASP A 182 11.07 0.35 -4.43
N TYR A 183 11.06 1.00 -3.27
CA TYR A 183 12.06 0.79 -2.22
C TYR A 183 11.71 -0.37 -1.29
N SER A 184 10.50 -0.93 -1.34
CA SER A 184 10.14 -2.11 -0.54
C SER A 184 11.04 -3.32 -0.84
N GLN A 185 11.60 -3.39 -2.05
CA GLN A 185 12.55 -4.44 -2.46
C GLN A 185 13.82 -4.52 -1.60
N TYR A 186 14.16 -3.47 -0.87
CA TYR A 186 15.32 -3.45 0.04
C TYR A 186 14.98 -3.93 1.44
N ALA A 187 13.69 -4.15 1.77
CA ALA A 187 13.29 -4.71 3.05
C ALA A 187 13.80 -6.15 3.20
N THR A 188 14.21 -6.50 4.40
CA THR A 188 14.65 -7.85 4.75
C THR A 188 13.84 -8.35 5.94
N ASN A 189 13.96 -9.65 6.26
CA ASN A 189 13.32 -10.21 7.46
C ASN A 189 13.82 -9.56 8.76
N ASP A 190 15.07 -9.07 8.75
CA ASP A 190 15.71 -8.45 9.92
C ASP A 190 15.51 -6.92 9.96
N ASP A 191 15.26 -6.28 8.81
CA ASP A 191 15.05 -4.84 8.71
C ASP A 191 13.95 -4.50 7.68
N TYR A 192 12.75 -4.35 8.21
CA TYR A 192 11.58 -3.93 7.43
C TYR A 192 11.72 -2.51 6.87
N TYR A 193 12.48 -1.63 7.56
CA TYR A 193 12.65 -0.22 7.20
C TYR A 193 13.87 0.06 6.30
N ALA A 194 14.59 -0.96 5.87
CA ALA A 194 15.79 -0.79 5.03
C ALA A 194 15.51 0.01 3.74
N GLY A 195 14.32 -0.18 3.14
CA GLY A 195 13.88 0.59 1.97
C GLY A 195 13.75 2.10 2.26
N LEU A 196 13.12 2.46 3.37
CA LEU A 196 13.01 3.86 3.80
C LEU A 196 14.38 4.47 4.11
N THR A 197 15.25 3.71 4.76
CA THR A 197 16.65 4.13 5.05
C THR A 197 17.41 4.39 3.75
N LYS A 198 17.23 3.54 2.75
CA LYS A 198 17.82 3.71 1.42
C LYS A 198 17.32 4.97 0.73
N LEU A 199 16.00 5.19 0.70
CA LEU A 199 15.39 6.41 0.14
C LEU A 199 15.92 7.66 0.83
N ASN A 200 15.93 7.70 2.16
CA ASN A 200 16.45 8.84 2.92
C ASN A 200 17.92 9.12 2.60
N THR A 201 18.75 8.08 2.41
CA THR A 201 20.14 8.24 2.03
C THR A 201 20.28 8.87 0.64
N GLU A 202 19.46 8.47 -0.30
CA GLU A 202 19.45 9.04 -1.66
C GLU A 202 18.99 10.51 -1.64
N ILE A 203 17.94 10.84 -0.89
CA ILE A 203 17.47 12.22 -0.70
C ILE A 203 18.60 13.10 -0.12
N ILE A 204 19.29 12.64 0.93
CA ILE A 204 20.40 13.37 1.55
C ILE A 204 21.56 13.57 0.54
N SER A 205 21.78 12.63 -0.36
CA SER A 205 22.79 12.74 -1.41
C SER A 205 22.38 13.64 -2.60
N GLY A 206 21.18 14.23 -2.55
CA GLY A 206 20.63 15.10 -3.59
C GLY A 206 19.88 14.35 -4.71
N GLN A 207 19.64 13.05 -4.56
CA GLN A 207 18.83 12.25 -5.49
C GLN A 207 17.39 12.23 -5.02
N ILE A 208 16.70 13.36 -5.18
CA ILE A 208 15.31 13.52 -4.73
C ILE A 208 14.39 13.04 -5.86
N PRO A 209 13.46 12.10 -5.59
CA PRO A 209 12.43 11.72 -6.55
C PRO A 209 11.50 12.89 -6.92
N ASP A 210 10.96 12.89 -8.13
CA ASP A 210 10.03 13.92 -8.60
C ASP A 210 8.65 13.78 -7.94
N ILE A 211 8.25 12.53 -7.64
CA ILE A 211 6.95 12.18 -7.07
C ILE A 211 7.15 11.21 -5.91
N PHE A 212 6.35 11.36 -4.85
CA PHE A 212 6.28 10.44 -3.72
C PHE A 212 4.90 9.80 -3.62
N TYR A 213 4.82 8.47 -3.63
CA TYR A 213 3.65 7.78 -3.13
C TYR A 213 3.79 7.66 -1.61
N THR A 214 3.04 8.48 -0.90
CA THR A 214 3.31 8.84 0.50
C THR A 214 2.92 7.79 1.55
N ALA A 215 2.27 6.68 1.15
CA ALA A 215 1.97 5.59 2.06
C ALA A 215 3.25 5.02 2.71
N ASN A 216 3.23 4.89 4.03
CA ASN A 216 4.35 4.43 4.86
C ASN A 216 5.61 5.34 4.80
N MET A 217 5.45 6.62 4.45
CA MET A 217 6.53 7.61 4.44
C MET A 217 6.37 8.66 5.55
N PRO A 218 7.47 9.23 6.06
CA PRO A 218 7.44 10.24 7.11
C PRO A 218 7.11 11.64 6.55
N ILE A 219 5.88 11.85 6.08
CA ILE A 219 5.45 13.05 5.35
C ILE A 219 5.70 14.34 6.11
N THR A 220 5.42 14.35 7.41
CA THR A 220 5.65 15.52 8.24
C THR A 220 7.12 15.92 8.29
N GLN A 221 8.03 14.93 8.33
CA GLN A 221 9.46 15.17 8.30
C GLN A 221 9.88 15.73 6.93
N TYR A 222 9.38 15.15 5.84
CA TYR A 222 9.70 15.60 4.48
C TYR A 222 9.17 17.02 4.21
N ALA A 223 7.95 17.32 4.68
CA ALA A 223 7.39 18.66 4.61
C ALA A 223 8.23 19.68 5.40
N GLY A 224 8.58 19.35 6.66
CA GLY A 224 9.43 20.21 7.50
C GLY A 224 10.84 20.43 6.97
N GLN A 225 11.37 19.53 6.15
CA GLN A 225 12.65 19.65 5.47
C GLN A 225 12.56 20.34 4.10
N GLY A 226 11.37 20.73 3.65
CA GLY A 226 11.14 21.37 2.35
C GLY A 226 11.38 20.42 1.16
N ILE A 227 11.22 19.11 1.35
CA ILE A 227 11.34 18.11 0.30
C ILE A 227 10.04 18.04 -0.52
N LEU A 228 8.89 18.31 0.12
CA LEU A 228 7.58 18.28 -0.53
C LEU A 228 7.13 19.68 -0.90
N GLU A 229 6.52 19.78 -2.06
CA GLU A 229 5.93 21.01 -2.57
C GLU A 229 4.53 21.22 -1.99
N ASP A 230 4.15 22.49 -1.71
CA ASP A 230 2.79 22.87 -1.34
C ASP A 230 1.87 22.84 -2.56
N LEU A 231 0.89 21.96 -2.54
CA LEU A 231 -0.05 21.76 -3.64
C LEU A 231 -1.18 22.80 -3.68
N ARG A 232 -1.45 23.50 -2.58
CA ARG A 232 -2.57 24.44 -2.47
C ARG A 232 -2.52 25.54 -3.54
N PRO A 233 -1.38 26.21 -3.82
CA PRO A 233 -1.32 27.25 -4.84
C PRO A 233 -1.57 26.76 -6.26
N TYR A 234 -1.36 25.47 -6.52
CA TYR A 234 -1.64 24.87 -7.83
C TYR A 234 -3.13 24.54 -7.96
N ILE A 235 -3.73 23.93 -6.94
CA ILE A 235 -5.17 23.63 -6.88
C ILE A 235 -5.99 24.90 -7.04
N ASP A 236 -5.65 25.98 -6.31
CA ASP A 236 -6.39 27.25 -6.32
C ASP A 236 -6.36 27.96 -7.69
N LYS A 237 -5.36 27.68 -8.50
CA LYS A 237 -5.21 28.25 -9.86
C LYS A 237 -5.80 27.38 -10.96
N ASP A 238 -6.03 26.12 -10.67
CA ASP A 238 -6.55 25.16 -11.64
C ASP A 238 -8.07 25.34 -11.79
N SER A 239 -8.55 25.45 -13.04
CA SER A 239 -9.97 25.70 -13.31
C SER A 239 -10.86 24.49 -13.09
N GLU A 240 -10.29 23.28 -13.09
CA GLU A 240 -11.01 22.02 -12.88
C GLU A 240 -11.02 21.60 -11.40
N LEU A 241 -9.98 21.96 -10.64
CA LEU A 241 -9.79 21.58 -9.25
C LEU A 241 -10.20 22.66 -8.25
N SER A 242 -10.39 23.91 -8.71
CA SER A 242 -10.73 25.04 -7.83
C SER A 242 -12.23 25.09 -7.48
N GLY A 243 -12.54 25.85 -6.45
CA GLY A 243 -13.93 26.07 -6.01
C GLY A 243 -14.57 24.84 -5.39
N ASP A 244 -15.80 24.51 -5.84
CA ASP A 244 -16.61 23.41 -5.29
C ASP A 244 -16.23 22.01 -5.85
N ALA A 245 -15.21 21.93 -6.72
CA ALA A 245 -14.78 20.68 -7.32
C ALA A 245 -14.16 19.71 -6.27
N LEU A 246 -13.57 20.26 -5.20
CA LEU A 246 -12.96 19.52 -4.12
C LEU A 246 -13.61 19.86 -2.77
N MET A 247 -13.59 18.91 -1.85
CA MET A 247 -14.09 19.10 -0.49
C MET A 247 -13.07 19.90 0.34
N THR A 248 -13.18 21.24 0.35
CA THR A 248 -12.20 22.16 0.95
C THR A 248 -11.95 21.84 2.43
N HIS A 249 -13.00 21.51 3.22
CA HIS A 249 -12.84 21.13 4.62
C HIS A 249 -11.98 19.88 4.83
N VAL A 250 -12.03 18.92 3.88
CA VAL A 250 -11.19 17.73 3.92
C VAL A 250 -9.74 18.08 3.59
N LEU A 251 -9.52 18.94 2.60
CA LEU A 251 -8.19 19.46 2.26
C LEU A 251 -7.60 20.27 3.42
N ASP A 252 -8.41 21.08 4.10
CA ASP A 252 -7.98 21.85 5.27
C ASP A 252 -7.58 20.94 6.43
N ALA A 253 -8.35 19.86 6.67
CA ALA A 253 -8.03 18.86 7.68
C ALA A 253 -6.76 18.06 7.37
N ALA A 254 -6.43 17.89 6.09
CA ALA A 254 -5.20 17.22 5.63
C ALA A 254 -3.99 18.17 5.53
N SER A 255 -4.22 19.48 5.68
CA SER A 255 -3.15 20.49 5.60
C SER A 255 -2.33 20.54 6.89
N MET A 256 -1.04 20.84 6.76
CA MET A 256 -0.11 21.09 7.86
C MET A 256 0.27 22.58 7.84
N ASP A 257 -0.10 23.31 8.88
CA ASP A 257 0.10 24.77 8.99
C ASP A 257 -0.40 25.56 7.76
N GLY A 258 -1.52 25.13 7.17
CA GLY A 258 -2.13 25.77 6.01
C GLY A 258 -1.57 25.34 4.66
N HIS A 259 -0.57 24.46 4.63
CA HIS A 259 0.03 23.91 3.42
C HIS A 259 -0.45 22.49 3.15
N LEU A 260 -0.73 22.17 1.90
CA LEU A 260 -1.17 20.83 1.48
C LEU A 260 -0.04 20.10 0.76
N TYR A 261 0.53 19.09 1.40
CA TYR A 261 1.66 18.33 0.87
C TYR A 261 1.28 16.98 0.24
N GLN A 262 -0.02 16.63 0.25
CA GLN A 262 -0.51 15.36 -0.28
C GLN A 262 -1.78 15.56 -1.09
N ALA A 263 -1.88 14.87 -2.23
CA ALA A 263 -3.13 14.64 -2.94
C ALA A 263 -3.65 13.23 -2.60
N PHE A 264 -4.96 13.09 -2.47
CA PHE A 264 -5.62 11.82 -2.16
C PHE A 264 -6.97 11.75 -2.87
N SER A 265 -7.36 10.54 -3.27
CA SER A 265 -8.62 10.27 -3.98
C SER A 265 -9.77 9.85 -3.05
N ALA A 266 -9.45 9.47 -1.82
CA ALA A 266 -10.43 8.99 -0.84
C ALA A 266 -10.00 9.36 0.58
N PHE A 267 -10.97 9.48 1.46
CA PHE A 267 -10.75 9.67 2.89
C PHE A 267 -11.76 8.85 3.69
N SER A 268 -11.46 8.63 4.95
CA SER A 268 -12.40 8.07 5.92
C SER A 268 -12.41 8.91 7.18
N ILE A 269 -13.56 8.95 7.84
CA ILE A 269 -13.68 9.61 9.14
C ILE A 269 -13.71 8.52 10.20
N GLN A 270 -12.70 8.53 11.07
CA GLN A 270 -12.67 7.68 12.26
C GLN A 270 -13.24 8.46 13.44
N THR A 271 -14.29 7.93 14.04
CA THR A 271 -15.01 8.57 15.13
C THR A 271 -15.48 7.56 16.16
N ALA A 272 -16.11 8.03 17.22
CA ALA A 272 -16.83 7.22 18.17
C ALA A 272 -18.30 7.63 18.19
N ILE A 273 -19.18 6.66 18.23
CA ILE A 273 -20.63 6.89 18.31
C ILE A 273 -21.17 6.36 19.64
N GLY A 274 -22.22 7.02 20.15
CA GLY A 274 -22.93 6.64 21.36
C GLY A 274 -24.43 6.87 21.21
N LEU A 275 -25.22 6.33 22.15
CA LEU A 275 -26.67 6.59 22.17
C LEU A 275 -26.92 8.03 22.65
N THR A 276 -27.54 8.88 21.83
CA THR A 276 -27.81 10.29 22.11
C THR A 276 -28.43 10.52 23.49
N LYS A 277 -29.35 9.65 23.91
CA LYS A 277 -29.98 9.73 25.24
C LYS A 277 -29.02 9.57 26.45
N ILE A 278 -27.83 8.98 26.19
CA ILE A 278 -26.80 8.74 27.20
C ILE A 278 -25.69 9.79 27.06
N VAL A 279 -25.15 9.90 25.83
CA VAL A 279 -24.02 10.82 25.55
C VAL A 279 -24.44 12.28 25.58
N GLY A 280 -25.70 12.62 25.32
CA GLY A 280 -26.16 14.00 25.25
C GLY A 280 -25.81 14.67 23.93
N ASP A 281 -26.03 15.99 23.89
CA ASP A 281 -25.75 16.85 22.74
C ASP A 281 -24.73 17.90 23.22
N TYR A 282 -23.48 17.68 22.92
CA TYR A 282 -22.36 18.55 23.30
C TYR A 282 -21.63 18.98 22.03
N ASP A 283 -21.25 20.26 21.95
CA ASP A 283 -20.42 20.80 20.87
C ASP A 283 -19.03 20.15 20.86
N GLU A 284 -18.50 19.82 22.04
CA GLU A 284 -17.21 19.15 22.23
C GLU A 284 -17.33 18.02 23.27
N TRP A 285 -16.66 16.91 23.02
CA TRP A 285 -16.57 15.78 23.94
C TRP A 285 -15.26 15.84 24.75
N THR A 286 -15.40 15.98 26.06
CA THR A 286 -14.28 16.01 27.00
C THR A 286 -14.28 14.76 27.90
N LEU A 287 -13.18 14.49 28.59
CA LEU A 287 -13.10 13.44 29.59
C LEU A 287 -14.14 13.63 30.73
N ALA A 288 -14.49 14.85 31.03
CA ALA A 288 -15.55 15.15 32.03
C ALA A 288 -16.92 14.70 31.52
N ASN A 289 -17.23 14.92 30.24
CA ASN A 289 -18.47 14.44 29.61
C ASN A 289 -18.55 12.92 29.59
N ILE A 290 -17.42 12.23 29.33
CA ILE A 290 -17.35 10.77 29.40
C ILE A 290 -17.66 10.27 30.79
N LYS A 291 -17.03 10.86 31.83
CA LYS A 291 -17.26 10.52 33.22
C LYS A 291 -18.74 10.73 33.65
N ASP A 292 -19.36 11.85 33.23
CA ASP A 292 -20.78 12.11 33.48
C ASP A 292 -21.68 11.09 32.78
N ALA A 293 -21.43 10.82 31.50
CA ALA A 293 -22.22 9.85 30.74
C ALA A 293 -22.13 8.43 31.33
N MET A 294 -20.97 8.02 31.83
CA MET A 294 -20.78 6.72 32.49
C MET A 294 -21.65 6.56 33.73
N THR A 295 -21.98 7.65 34.46
CA THR A 295 -22.89 7.58 35.60
C THR A 295 -24.32 7.20 35.28
N LYS A 296 -24.70 7.29 33.99
CA LYS A 296 -26.03 6.96 33.45
C LYS A 296 -26.15 5.49 33.04
N LEU A 297 -25.04 4.75 33.09
CA LEU A 297 -24.96 3.34 32.70
C LEU A 297 -24.90 2.42 33.92
N GLN A 298 -24.86 1.11 33.65
CA GLN A 298 -24.68 0.10 34.70
C GLN A 298 -23.27 0.23 35.35
N PRO A 299 -23.09 -0.13 36.60
CA PRO A 299 -21.80 0.03 37.29
C PRO A 299 -20.64 -0.72 36.65
N GLU A 300 -20.93 -1.83 35.97
CA GLU A 300 -19.96 -2.66 35.22
C GLU A 300 -19.73 -2.22 33.78
N ALA A 301 -20.42 -1.16 33.34
CA ALA A 301 -20.28 -0.69 31.94
C ALA A 301 -18.87 -0.17 31.68
N THR A 302 -18.44 -0.35 30.43
CA THR A 302 -17.16 0.13 29.92
C THR A 302 -17.34 1.33 29.00
N VAL A 303 -16.29 2.15 28.83
CA VAL A 303 -16.34 3.29 27.91
C VAL A 303 -16.40 2.79 26.46
N PHE A 304 -15.50 1.89 26.09
CA PHE A 304 -15.46 1.18 24.82
C PHE A 304 -15.66 -0.33 25.05
N ASP A 305 -15.45 -1.16 24.04
CA ASP A 305 -15.58 -2.60 24.20
C ASP A 305 -14.60 -3.15 25.26
N VAL A 306 -14.96 -4.24 25.90
CA VAL A 306 -14.21 -4.83 27.02
C VAL A 306 -12.79 -5.27 26.70
N TYR A 307 -12.46 -5.46 25.45
CA TYR A 307 -11.12 -5.87 25.01
C TYR A 307 -10.13 -4.69 24.90
N TYR A 308 -10.57 -3.45 25.09
CA TYR A 308 -9.64 -2.32 25.10
C TYR A 308 -8.75 -2.37 26.35
N THR A 309 -7.44 -2.41 26.12
CA THR A 309 -6.41 -2.34 27.15
C THR A 309 -5.82 -0.94 27.25
N ARG A 310 -5.00 -0.68 28.26
CA ARG A 310 -4.27 0.59 28.38
C ARG A 310 -3.47 0.93 27.14
N ASP A 311 -2.73 -0.05 26.59
CA ASP A 311 -1.88 0.16 25.40
C ASP A 311 -2.72 0.50 24.18
N SER A 312 -3.77 -0.28 23.90
CA SER A 312 -4.64 -0.03 22.75
C SER A 312 -5.39 1.30 22.88
N MET A 313 -5.82 1.67 24.12
CA MET A 313 -6.49 2.95 24.36
C MET A 313 -5.53 4.13 24.26
N LEU A 314 -4.30 4.01 24.74
CA LEU A 314 -3.27 5.04 24.59
C LEU A 314 -3.01 5.32 23.11
N GLN A 315 -2.80 4.28 22.31
CA GLN A 315 -2.59 4.40 20.87
C GLN A 315 -3.80 5.04 20.18
N ASN A 316 -5.02 4.60 20.53
CA ASN A 316 -6.26 5.13 19.96
C ASN A 316 -6.43 6.63 20.27
N CYS A 317 -6.24 7.04 21.51
CA CYS A 317 -6.35 8.44 21.92
C CYS A 317 -5.26 9.30 21.27
N LEU A 318 -4.00 8.86 21.31
CA LEU A 318 -2.89 9.64 20.74
C LEU A 318 -2.99 9.76 19.22
N SER A 319 -3.42 8.71 18.50
CA SER A 319 -3.59 8.79 17.05
C SER A 319 -4.60 9.87 16.63
N ARG A 320 -5.58 10.17 17.48
CA ARG A 320 -6.65 11.14 17.22
C ARG A 320 -6.39 12.54 17.80
N SER A 321 -5.55 12.64 18.81
CA SER A 321 -5.27 13.91 19.52
C SER A 321 -3.79 14.30 19.55
N TYR A 322 -2.97 13.69 18.73
CA TYR A 322 -1.52 13.92 18.73
C TYR A 322 -1.17 15.39 18.55
N SER A 323 -1.88 16.11 17.67
CA SER A 323 -1.67 17.54 17.41
C SER A 323 -1.93 18.43 18.63
N SER A 324 -2.70 17.97 19.62
CA SER A 324 -2.91 18.70 20.88
C SER A 324 -1.68 18.67 21.78
N PHE A 325 -0.78 17.69 21.57
CA PHE A 325 0.39 17.47 22.44
C PHE A 325 1.72 17.72 21.73
N VAL A 326 1.75 17.68 20.39
CA VAL A 326 2.97 17.86 19.61
C VAL A 326 2.69 18.76 18.42
N ASN A 327 3.40 19.87 18.35
CA ASN A 327 3.51 20.64 17.11
C ASN A 327 4.58 19.99 16.24
N ARG A 328 4.15 19.36 15.14
CA ARG A 328 5.05 18.60 14.26
C ARG A 328 6.00 19.48 13.45
N VAL A 329 5.68 20.78 13.29
CA VAL A 329 6.50 21.71 12.51
C VAL A 329 7.61 22.30 13.40
N THR A 330 7.25 22.76 14.61
CA THR A 330 8.24 23.36 15.53
C THR A 330 8.96 22.31 16.38
N GLY A 331 8.40 21.10 16.52
CA GLY A 331 8.89 20.07 17.42
C GLY A 331 8.55 20.32 18.90
N GLU A 332 7.76 21.35 19.19
CA GLU A 332 7.31 21.64 20.56
C GLU A 332 6.37 20.55 21.07
N CYS A 333 6.55 20.14 22.32
CA CYS A 333 5.77 19.12 22.99
C CYS A 333 5.17 19.62 24.29
N ASN A 334 3.94 19.17 24.61
CA ASN A 334 3.23 19.51 25.85
C ASN A 334 2.81 18.22 26.60
N PHE A 335 3.76 17.31 26.81
CA PHE A 335 3.52 16.07 27.56
C PHE A 335 3.57 16.23 29.10
N ASP A 336 3.97 17.39 29.59
CA ASP A 336 3.98 17.75 31.00
C ASP A 336 2.76 18.57 31.43
N GLY A 337 1.87 18.90 30.49
CA GLY A 337 0.62 19.62 30.71
C GLY A 337 -0.44 18.81 31.49
N GLN A 338 -1.44 19.51 32.01
CA GLN A 338 -2.52 18.87 32.76
C GLN A 338 -3.37 17.96 31.86
N ASP A 339 -3.65 18.39 30.64
CA ASP A 339 -4.47 17.62 29.70
C ASP A 339 -3.86 16.24 29.36
N PHE A 340 -2.53 16.16 29.27
CA PHE A 340 -1.87 14.87 29.07
C PHE A 340 -1.91 13.99 30.31
N ARG A 341 -1.82 14.57 31.50
CA ARG A 341 -2.00 13.83 32.78
C ARG A 341 -3.42 13.29 32.92
N ASP A 342 -4.42 14.10 32.59
CA ASP A 342 -5.83 13.68 32.61
C ASP A 342 -6.11 12.55 31.65
N LEU A 343 -5.46 12.60 30.44
CA LEU A 343 -5.50 11.53 29.48
C LEU A 343 -4.87 10.24 30.06
N LEU A 344 -3.70 10.32 30.67
CA LEU A 344 -3.05 9.15 31.28
C LEU A 344 -3.86 8.57 32.46
N GLU A 345 -4.50 9.41 33.27
CA GLU A 345 -5.42 8.95 34.29
C GLU A 345 -6.63 8.21 33.73
N PHE A 346 -7.21 8.74 32.64
CA PHE A 346 -8.30 8.09 31.93
C PHE A 346 -7.86 6.72 31.40
N ILE A 347 -6.72 6.65 30.72
CA ILE A 347 -6.16 5.41 30.17
C ILE A 347 -5.86 4.40 31.28
N ASN A 348 -5.40 4.85 32.43
CA ASN A 348 -5.13 3.99 33.59
C ASN A 348 -6.39 3.31 34.15
N SER A 349 -7.58 3.77 33.80
CA SER A 349 -8.85 3.11 34.14
C SER A 349 -9.12 1.83 33.36
N PHE A 350 -8.42 1.60 32.26
CA PHE A 350 -8.53 0.40 31.44
C PHE A 350 -7.65 -0.74 31.98
N PRO A 351 -8.01 -2.02 31.71
CA PRO A 351 -7.20 -3.16 32.12
C PRO A 351 -5.81 -3.14 31.44
N VAL A 352 -4.81 -3.71 32.10
CA VAL A 352 -3.45 -3.85 31.54
C VAL A 352 -3.46 -4.85 30.39
N ASP A 353 -4.23 -5.94 30.54
CA ASP A 353 -4.32 -7.01 29.59
C ASP A 353 -5.75 -7.55 29.52
N TYR A 354 -6.10 -8.22 28.46
CA TYR A 354 -7.42 -8.82 28.27
C TYR A 354 -7.30 -10.30 27.90
N ASP A 355 -7.96 -11.15 28.70
CA ASP A 355 -8.00 -12.59 28.46
C ASP A 355 -9.13 -12.96 27.50
N TYR A 356 -8.80 -13.08 26.23
CA TYR A 356 -9.74 -13.47 25.16
C TYR A 356 -10.33 -14.87 25.34
N SER A 357 -9.69 -15.76 26.11
CA SER A 357 -10.18 -17.13 26.34
C SER A 357 -11.45 -17.15 27.21
N ASN A 358 -11.68 -16.10 27.97
CA ASN A 358 -12.81 -15.92 28.87
C ASN A 358 -13.90 -14.97 28.34
N TYR A 359 -13.87 -14.63 27.05
CA TYR A 359 -14.88 -13.74 26.46
C TYR A 359 -16.25 -14.44 26.44
N ASP A 360 -17.25 -13.82 27.09
CA ASP A 360 -18.62 -14.30 27.13
C ASP A 360 -19.53 -13.40 26.27
N TYR A 361 -19.87 -13.85 25.07
CA TYR A 361 -20.73 -13.15 24.13
C TYR A 361 -22.13 -12.87 24.67
N ASN A 362 -22.63 -13.64 25.63
CA ASN A 362 -23.94 -13.39 26.22
C ASN A 362 -23.91 -12.20 27.17
N LYS A 363 -22.81 -12.02 27.87
CA LYS A 363 -22.58 -10.88 28.79
C LYS A 363 -22.10 -9.64 28.04
N ASN A 364 -21.23 -9.84 27.03
CA ASN A 364 -20.62 -8.77 26.26
C ASN A 364 -20.86 -9.03 24.76
N PRO A 365 -22.06 -8.71 24.25
CA PRO A 365 -22.38 -8.96 22.83
C PRO A 365 -21.58 -8.05 21.86
N GLY A 366 -20.92 -7.02 22.39
CA GLY A 366 -20.14 -6.04 21.62
C GLY A 366 -20.99 -4.97 20.93
N GLY A 367 -20.33 -3.90 20.54
CA GLY A 367 -20.86 -2.84 19.69
C GLY A 367 -22.26 -2.32 20.05
N ALA A 368 -23.13 -2.16 19.06
CA ALA A 368 -24.43 -1.55 19.21
C ALA A 368 -25.35 -2.28 20.22
N GLU A 369 -25.22 -3.60 20.37
CA GLU A 369 -26.03 -4.35 21.32
C GLU A 369 -25.61 -4.11 22.76
N SER A 370 -24.30 -4.01 23.03
CA SER A 370 -23.77 -3.62 24.35
C SER A 370 -24.22 -2.20 24.72
N MET A 371 -24.21 -1.26 23.78
CA MET A 371 -24.72 0.11 24.02
C MET A 371 -26.21 0.12 24.35
N LYS A 372 -27.04 -0.64 23.60
CA LYS A 372 -28.48 -0.73 23.87
C LYS A 372 -28.78 -1.30 25.25
N ARG A 373 -27.99 -2.25 25.73
CA ARG A 373 -28.09 -2.84 27.08
C ARG A 373 -27.51 -1.97 28.19
N GLY A 374 -26.83 -0.85 27.86
CA GLY A 374 -26.19 0.02 28.83
C GLY A 374 -24.90 -0.57 29.44
N LEU A 375 -24.24 -1.46 28.71
CA LEU A 375 -22.99 -2.12 29.09
C LEU A 375 -21.76 -1.43 28.50
N GLN A 376 -21.97 -0.55 27.51
CA GLN A 376 -20.91 0.17 26.80
C GLN A 376 -21.40 1.58 26.45
N LEU A 377 -20.53 2.58 26.60
CA LEU A 377 -20.85 3.97 26.31
C LEU A 377 -20.70 4.30 24.84
N LEU A 378 -19.54 4.01 24.28
CA LEU A 378 -19.12 4.38 22.92
C LEU A 378 -18.69 3.16 22.12
N MET A 379 -18.87 3.26 20.83
CA MET A 379 -18.37 2.29 19.84
C MET A 379 -17.53 3.04 18.82
N ASP A 380 -16.35 2.51 18.49
CA ASP A 380 -15.57 3.02 17.37
C ASP A 380 -16.34 2.83 16.06
N ALA A 381 -16.34 3.83 15.24
CA ALA A 381 -17.00 3.83 13.93
C ALA A 381 -16.10 4.47 12.89
N GLY A 382 -16.02 3.81 11.72
CA GLY A 382 -15.43 4.37 10.52
C GLY A 382 -16.53 4.75 9.54
N VAL A 383 -16.50 5.99 9.04
CA VAL A 383 -17.38 6.44 7.96
C VAL A 383 -16.53 6.44 6.68
N TYR A 384 -16.87 5.56 5.76
CA TYR A 384 -16.14 5.34 4.49
C TYR A 384 -16.94 5.84 3.28
N SER A 385 -18.20 6.21 3.46
CA SER A 385 -19.08 6.81 2.47
C SER A 385 -19.97 7.83 3.15
N LEU A 386 -20.37 8.88 2.42
CA LEU A 386 -21.30 9.91 2.89
C LEU A 386 -22.74 9.67 2.42
N ASP A 387 -23.02 8.52 1.80
CA ASP A 387 -24.35 8.12 1.31
C ASP A 387 -25.23 7.52 2.40
#